data_86d35794fd9eac17c497914aebe1e8af
#
_entry.id   86d35794fd9eac17c497914aebe1e8af
#
_cell.length_a   1.000
_cell.length_b   1.000
_cell.length_c   1.000
_cell.angle_alpha   90.00
_cell.angle_beta   90.00
_cell.angle_gamma   90.00
#
_symmetry.space_group_name_H-M   'P 1'
#
loop_
_entity.id
_entity.type
_entity.pdbx_description
1 polymer ?
#
loop_
_entity_poly.entity_id
_entity_poly.type
_entity_poly.pdbx_seq_one_letter_code
_entity_poly.pdbx_strand_id
1 'polypeptide(L)'
;MMVGFAMVVGPREGGIATDTIRSILNFYPQSKIWIRDDATTDGTFEQLQSLAASAPHRIDLTRNPHAMGLDGIAVSTFRLFQHIANAPEKLEMVIQLDPDVCIVREGLVEFARKRFAVAGPGILGSYTRTPDRRPRSHRVHARAMLRDLLPVDRDRGSGRLRAGLPFYLRFLPRAFRSGYKPGHHVLAAFYIVHGETLYALARLGFWSSIPKDGSRSVKPDDPLVSLGAYAVGHRLIDIHEEDGRSQVWIQHRAPVPLTAEEIHAHSLLAVHPLKQDEASMLLRNELKRLTLQ
;
A
#
# COMPACT_ATOMS: atom_id res chain seq x y z
N MET A 1 13.06 -17.42 -0.62
CA MET A 1 13.11 -15.94 -0.52
C MET A 1 12.07 -15.51 0.50
N MET A 2 12.32 -14.40 1.20
CA MET A 2 11.48 -13.89 2.29
C MET A 2 10.35 -13.03 1.74
N VAL A 3 9.21 -13.00 2.45
CA VAL A 3 8.11 -12.07 2.19
C VAL A 3 8.17 -10.93 3.19
N GLY A 4 7.99 -9.71 2.70
CA GLY A 4 7.95 -8.49 3.50
C GLY A 4 6.53 -7.92 3.60
N PHE A 5 6.23 -7.29 4.74
CA PHE A 5 5.06 -6.45 4.91
C PHE A 5 5.50 -5.01 5.15
N ALA A 6 4.81 -4.05 4.57
CA ALA A 6 5.11 -2.63 4.68
C ALA A 6 3.87 -1.86 5.13
N MET A 7 4.02 -0.97 6.11
CA MET A 7 2.92 -0.19 6.67
C MET A 7 3.39 1.21 7.02
N VAL A 8 2.65 2.23 6.62
CA VAL A 8 2.78 3.60 7.13
C VAL A 8 1.66 3.80 8.16
N VAL A 9 2.00 4.33 9.33
CA VAL A 9 1.05 4.51 10.44
C VAL A 9 0.95 5.99 10.79
N GLY A 10 -0.25 6.51 10.78
CA GLY A 10 -0.58 7.88 11.13
C GLY A 10 -1.11 8.01 12.58
N PRO A 11 -1.47 9.26 12.98
CA PRO A 11 -2.00 9.52 14.30
C PRO A 11 -3.33 8.79 14.56
N ARG A 12 -3.51 8.31 15.79
CA ARG A 12 -4.68 7.55 16.27
C ARG A 12 -4.85 6.16 15.64
N GLU A 13 -3.86 5.67 14.92
CA GLU A 13 -3.93 4.36 14.28
C GLU A 13 -3.23 3.25 15.07
N GLY A 14 -2.60 3.54 16.20
CA GLY A 14 -1.78 2.60 16.98
C GLY A 14 -2.49 1.30 17.33
N GLY A 15 -3.74 1.37 17.77
CA GLY A 15 -4.54 0.19 18.14
C GLY A 15 -4.83 -0.72 16.95
N ILE A 16 -5.37 -0.18 15.85
CA ILE A 16 -5.69 -0.97 14.65
C ILE A 16 -4.42 -1.48 13.95
N ALA A 17 -3.35 -0.68 13.91
CA ALA A 17 -2.06 -1.10 13.38
C ALA A 17 -1.49 -2.29 14.18
N THR A 18 -1.54 -2.20 15.53
CA THR A 18 -1.09 -3.29 16.41
C THR A 18 -1.85 -4.58 16.13
N ASP A 19 -3.16 -4.51 15.96
CA ASP A 19 -3.99 -5.68 15.63
C ASP A 19 -3.63 -6.28 14.29
N THR A 20 -3.44 -5.44 13.27
CA THR A 20 -3.04 -5.88 11.94
C THR A 20 -1.65 -6.52 11.94
N ILE A 21 -0.68 -5.91 12.66
CA ILE A 21 0.68 -6.46 12.81
C ILE A 21 0.64 -7.81 13.53
N ARG A 22 -0.16 -7.96 14.59
CA ARG A 22 -0.33 -9.25 15.30
C ARG A 22 -0.89 -10.33 14.38
N SER A 23 -1.86 -10.02 13.52
CA SER A 23 -2.37 -10.98 12.54
C SER A 23 -1.29 -11.41 11.54
N ILE A 24 -0.44 -10.48 11.07
CA ILE A 24 0.71 -10.82 10.22
C ILE A 24 1.69 -11.73 10.97
N LEU A 25 2.03 -11.39 12.22
CA LEU A 25 2.93 -12.21 13.04
C LEU A 25 2.42 -13.62 13.25
N ASN A 26 1.12 -13.79 13.35
CA ASN A 26 0.45 -15.09 13.53
C ASN A 26 0.42 -15.91 12.24
N PHE A 27 -0.08 -15.34 11.15
CA PHE A 27 -0.28 -16.07 9.89
C PHE A 27 1.01 -16.21 9.05
N TYR A 28 1.97 -15.32 9.23
CA TYR A 28 3.22 -15.28 8.45
C TYR A 28 4.45 -15.24 9.35
N PRO A 29 4.71 -16.32 10.14
CA PRO A 29 5.76 -16.31 11.17
C PRO A 29 7.18 -16.12 10.61
N GLN A 30 7.41 -16.35 9.31
CA GLN A 30 8.70 -16.18 8.64
C GLN A 30 8.84 -14.83 7.91
N SER A 31 7.83 -13.94 7.99
CA SER A 31 7.87 -12.63 7.35
C SER A 31 8.58 -11.58 8.20
N LYS A 32 9.06 -10.53 7.56
CA LYS A 32 9.53 -9.30 8.20
C LYS A 32 8.56 -8.16 7.93
N ILE A 33 8.35 -7.30 8.92
CA ILE A 33 7.40 -6.20 8.88
C ILE A 33 8.19 -4.91 9.00
N TRP A 34 8.06 -4.03 8.02
CA TRP A 34 8.62 -2.68 8.04
C TRP A 34 7.51 -1.68 8.30
N ILE A 35 7.70 -0.87 9.32
CA ILE A 35 6.74 0.12 9.77
C ILE A 35 7.38 1.50 9.71
N ARG A 36 6.64 2.47 9.20
CA ARG A 36 7.01 3.88 9.27
C ARG A 36 5.94 4.66 10.00
N ASP A 37 6.30 5.15 11.18
CA ASP A 37 5.48 6.08 11.94
C ASP A 37 5.58 7.50 11.34
N ASP A 38 4.45 8.16 11.15
CA ASP A 38 4.38 9.52 10.61
C ASP A 38 4.58 10.60 11.68
N ALA A 39 5.60 10.43 12.53
CA ALA A 39 5.94 11.33 13.64
C ALA A 39 4.75 11.59 14.59
N THR A 40 4.00 10.54 14.92
CA THR A 40 2.83 10.61 15.81
C THR A 40 3.23 11.04 17.23
N THR A 41 2.32 11.76 17.91
CA THR A 41 2.54 12.30 19.28
C THR A 41 1.43 11.92 20.26
N ASP A 42 0.58 10.97 19.89
CA ASP A 42 -0.63 10.58 20.58
C ASP A 42 -0.53 9.19 21.25
N GLY A 43 0.68 8.69 21.45
CA GLY A 43 0.94 7.36 22.01
C GLY A 43 1.01 6.24 20.97
N THR A 44 0.74 6.53 19.69
CA THR A 44 0.82 5.54 18.60
C THR A 44 2.24 4.98 18.46
N PHE A 45 3.26 5.86 18.44
CA PHE A 45 4.64 5.44 18.30
C PHE A 45 5.11 4.53 19.44
N GLU A 46 4.77 4.87 20.68
CA GLU A 46 5.12 4.10 21.89
C GLU A 46 4.50 2.69 21.85
N GLN A 47 3.25 2.57 21.37
CA GLN A 47 2.60 1.28 21.16
C GLN A 47 3.34 0.43 20.12
N LEU A 48 3.70 1.03 18.97
CA LEU A 48 4.47 0.36 17.94
C LEU A 48 5.87 -0.04 18.39
N GLN A 49 6.52 0.82 19.17
CA GLN A 49 7.85 0.56 19.75
C GLN A 49 7.82 -0.62 20.73
N SER A 50 6.80 -0.69 21.59
CA SER A 50 6.60 -1.82 22.50
C SER A 50 6.39 -3.12 21.72
N LEU A 51 5.59 -3.08 20.65
CA LEU A 51 5.37 -4.24 19.79
C LEU A 51 6.65 -4.66 19.06
N ALA A 52 7.42 -3.71 18.53
CA ALA A 52 8.69 -3.99 17.87
C ALA A 52 9.71 -4.61 18.84
N ALA A 53 9.76 -4.14 20.09
CA ALA A 53 10.61 -4.71 21.13
C ALA A 53 10.24 -6.17 21.47
N SER A 54 8.97 -6.55 21.32
CA SER A 54 8.53 -7.94 21.54
C SER A 54 8.91 -8.90 20.40
N ALA A 55 9.25 -8.38 19.21
CA ALA A 55 9.62 -9.16 18.03
C ALA A 55 10.76 -8.48 17.23
N PRO A 56 11.96 -8.24 17.85
CA PRO A 56 12.98 -7.34 17.30
C PRO A 56 13.60 -7.80 15.98
N HIS A 57 13.57 -9.12 15.69
CA HIS A 57 14.10 -9.65 14.42
C HIS A 57 13.06 -9.63 13.27
N ARG A 58 11.81 -9.34 13.60
CA ARG A 58 10.69 -9.39 12.67
C ARG A 58 10.09 -8.03 12.36
N ILE A 59 10.21 -7.07 13.28
CA ILE A 59 9.65 -5.73 13.13
C ILE A 59 10.78 -4.72 13.04
N ASP A 60 10.83 -4.00 11.93
CA ASP A 60 11.73 -2.88 11.68
C ASP A 60 10.89 -1.60 11.71
N LEU A 61 10.98 -0.86 12.83
CA LEU A 61 10.24 0.37 13.06
C LEU A 61 11.11 1.58 12.79
N THR A 62 10.69 2.41 11.86
CA THR A 62 11.29 3.71 11.57
C THR A 62 10.30 4.84 11.80
N ARG A 63 10.80 6.07 11.98
CA ARG A 63 9.97 7.26 12.23
C ARG A 63 10.30 8.39 11.27
N ASN A 64 9.28 9.12 10.81
CA ASN A 64 9.50 10.36 10.07
C ASN A 64 10.07 11.45 10.99
N PRO A 65 10.90 12.38 10.49
CA PRO A 65 11.43 13.48 11.31
C PRO A 65 10.35 14.49 11.74
N HIS A 66 9.26 14.57 10.98
CA HIS A 66 8.07 15.38 11.26
C HIS A 66 6.87 14.73 10.57
N ALA A 67 5.66 15.04 11.03
CA ALA A 67 4.42 14.54 10.45
C ALA A 67 4.26 15.03 9.00
N MET A 68 3.99 14.11 8.10
CA MET A 68 3.76 14.38 6.68
C MET A 68 2.27 14.51 6.36
N GLY A 69 1.41 13.88 7.15
CA GLY A 69 -0.03 13.83 6.95
C GLY A 69 -0.43 13.19 5.62
N LEU A 70 -1.70 13.32 5.27
CA LEU A 70 -2.23 12.75 4.03
C LEU A 70 -1.59 13.32 2.77
N ASP A 71 -1.20 14.60 2.78
CA ASP A 71 -0.52 15.24 1.64
C ASP A 71 0.90 14.72 1.43
N GLY A 72 1.51 14.18 2.48
CA GLY A 72 2.86 13.62 2.46
C GLY A 72 2.94 12.10 2.50
N ILE A 73 1.83 11.39 2.44
CA ILE A 73 1.79 9.93 2.53
C ILE A 73 2.71 9.26 1.48
N ALA A 74 2.76 9.79 0.26
CA ALA A 74 3.65 9.29 -0.77
C ALA A 74 5.13 9.39 -0.38
N VAL A 75 5.53 10.46 0.34
CA VAL A 75 6.91 10.61 0.83
C VAL A 75 7.23 9.53 1.87
N SER A 76 6.30 9.29 2.80
CA SER A 76 6.45 8.25 3.83
C SER A 76 6.55 6.87 3.20
N THR A 77 5.67 6.55 2.25
CA THR A 77 5.67 5.29 1.50
C THR A 77 6.97 5.10 0.70
N PHE A 78 7.44 6.12 -0.03
CA PHE A 78 8.67 6.02 -0.82
C PHE A 78 9.91 5.84 0.07
N ARG A 79 9.99 6.54 1.19
CA ARG A 79 11.06 6.34 2.18
C ARG A 79 11.04 4.93 2.77
N LEU A 80 9.86 4.40 3.04
CA LEU A 80 9.69 3.04 3.53
C LEU A 80 10.17 2.03 2.47
N PHE A 81 9.73 2.14 1.22
CA PHE A 81 10.18 1.26 0.15
C PHE A 81 11.67 1.40 -0.17
N GLN A 82 12.23 2.61 -0.07
CA GLN A 82 13.67 2.80 -0.20
C GLN A 82 14.44 2.09 0.93
N HIS A 83 13.95 2.19 2.17
CA HIS A 83 14.53 1.48 3.31
C HIS A 83 14.49 -0.03 3.09
N ILE A 84 13.34 -0.57 2.70
CA ILE A 84 13.15 -2.00 2.38
C ILE A 84 14.08 -2.46 1.25
N ALA A 85 14.17 -1.69 0.17
CA ALA A 85 15.02 -2.05 -0.98
C ALA A 85 16.51 -2.06 -0.66
N ASN A 86 16.93 -1.31 0.37
CA ASN A 86 18.32 -1.24 0.86
C ASN A 86 18.60 -2.24 1.98
N ALA A 87 17.58 -2.95 2.48
CA ALA A 87 17.77 -3.96 3.51
C ALA A 87 18.59 -5.14 2.98
N PRO A 88 19.35 -5.84 3.84
CA PRO A 88 20.19 -6.97 3.41
C PRO A 88 19.37 -8.17 2.93
N GLU A 89 18.13 -8.27 3.35
CA GLU A 89 17.22 -9.35 3.00
C GLU A 89 16.78 -9.27 1.54
N LYS A 90 16.84 -10.39 0.82
CA LYS A 90 16.29 -10.49 -0.52
C LYS A 90 14.82 -10.93 -0.45
N LEU A 91 13.95 -10.03 -0.87
CA LEU A 91 12.50 -10.23 -0.82
C LEU A 91 11.97 -10.80 -2.13
N GLU A 92 11.08 -11.76 -2.02
CA GLU A 92 10.27 -12.27 -3.12
C GLU A 92 9.18 -11.27 -3.50
N MET A 93 8.55 -10.71 -2.49
CA MET A 93 7.51 -9.69 -2.62
C MET A 93 7.42 -8.84 -1.35
N VAL A 94 6.83 -7.65 -1.49
CA VAL A 94 6.42 -6.78 -0.38
C VAL A 94 4.92 -6.54 -0.46
N ILE A 95 4.22 -6.85 0.61
CA ILE A 95 2.79 -6.60 0.78
C ILE A 95 2.65 -5.26 1.52
N GLN A 96 2.25 -4.23 0.81
CA GLN A 96 1.91 -2.94 1.41
C GLN A 96 0.45 -2.99 1.85
N LEU A 97 0.17 -2.50 3.05
CA LEU A 97 -1.17 -2.43 3.59
C LEU A 97 -1.33 -1.25 4.55
N ASP A 98 -2.53 -0.68 4.57
CA ASP A 98 -2.91 0.34 5.54
C ASP A 98 -3.19 -0.30 6.91
N PRO A 99 -3.09 0.47 8.01
CA PRO A 99 -3.35 -0.03 9.37
C PRO A 99 -4.74 -0.66 9.55
N ASP A 100 -5.74 -0.21 8.79
CA ASP A 100 -7.12 -0.68 8.86
C ASP A 100 -7.44 -1.86 7.92
N VAL A 101 -6.43 -2.49 7.34
CA VAL A 101 -6.55 -3.81 6.71
C VAL A 101 -6.59 -4.90 7.78
N CYS A 102 -7.47 -5.85 7.66
CA CYS A 102 -7.48 -7.06 8.49
C CYS A 102 -7.05 -8.25 7.65
N ILE A 103 -5.96 -8.93 8.06
CA ILE A 103 -5.59 -10.23 7.53
C ILE A 103 -6.43 -11.28 8.26
N VAL A 104 -7.22 -12.04 7.52
CA VAL A 104 -8.22 -12.96 8.08
C VAL A 104 -7.65 -14.39 8.23
N ARG A 105 -6.77 -14.78 7.32
CA ARG A 105 -6.15 -16.12 7.30
C ARG A 105 -4.84 -16.14 6.50
N GLU A 106 -4.14 -17.24 6.57
CA GLU A 106 -3.02 -17.55 5.69
C GLU A 106 -3.46 -17.77 4.23
N GLY A 107 -2.49 -17.84 3.30
CA GLY A 107 -2.73 -18.10 1.87
C GLY A 107 -2.52 -16.92 0.95
N LEU A 108 -2.35 -15.68 1.50
CA LEU A 108 -2.15 -14.47 0.71
C LEU A 108 -0.87 -14.52 -0.13
N VAL A 109 0.19 -15.11 0.40
CA VAL A 109 1.48 -15.27 -0.30
C VAL A 109 1.36 -16.23 -1.47
N GLU A 110 0.73 -17.37 -1.26
CA GLU A 110 0.47 -18.38 -2.28
C GLU A 110 -0.44 -17.84 -3.38
N PHE A 111 -1.46 -17.08 -3.00
CA PHE A 111 -2.32 -16.38 -3.94
C PHE A 111 -1.50 -15.42 -4.81
N ALA A 112 -0.68 -14.57 -4.20
CA ALA A 112 0.17 -13.62 -4.93
C ALA A 112 1.16 -14.34 -5.86
N ARG A 113 1.80 -15.42 -5.41
CA ARG A 113 2.69 -16.26 -6.23
C ARG A 113 2.01 -16.77 -7.48
N LYS A 114 0.81 -17.33 -7.36
CA LYS A 114 0.02 -17.81 -8.49
C LYS A 114 -0.27 -16.70 -9.50
N ARG A 115 -0.62 -15.51 -9.02
CA ARG A 115 -0.89 -14.34 -9.88
C ARG A 115 0.37 -13.88 -10.61
N PHE A 116 1.49 -13.76 -9.92
CA PHE A 116 2.78 -13.37 -10.51
C PHE A 116 3.35 -14.44 -11.45
N ALA A 117 3.13 -15.71 -11.18
CA ALA A 117 3.57 -16.80 -12.08
C ALA A 117 2.92 -16.70 -13.47
N VAL A 118 1.66 -16.23 -13.54
CA VAL A 118 0.93 -16.06 -14.81
C VAL A 118 1.26 -14.71 -15.48
N ALA A 119 1.29 -13.63 -14.69
CA ALA A 119 1.36 -12.27 -15.23
C ALA A 119 2.80 -11.70 -15.33
N GLY A 120 3.77 -12.36 -14.68
CA GLY A 120 5.12 -11.87 -14.51
C GLY A 120 5.24 -10.83 -13.38
N PRO A 121 6.44 -10.23 -13.21
CA PRO A 121 6.69 -9.23 -12.18
C PRO A 121 5.86 -7.96 -12.41
N GLY A 122 5.39 -7.36 -11.32
CA GLY A 122 4.53 -6.18 -11.36
C GLY A 122 4.03 -5.76 -9.99
N ILE A 123 2.88 -5.10 -9.98
CA ILE A 123 2.14 -4.74 -8.78
C ILE A 123 0.74 -5.35 -8.87
N LEU A 124 0.41 -6.20 -7.89
CA LEU A 124 -0.88 -6.84 -7.74
C LEU A 124 -1.74 -6.05 -6.76
N GLY A 125 -2.93 -5.62 -7.16
CA GLY A 125 -3.84 -4.86 -6.30
C GLY A 125 -5.21 -4.66 -6.95
N SER A 126 -6.14 -4.01 -6.23
CA SER A 126 -7.44 -3.64 -6.79
C SER A 126 -7.22 -2.61 -7.89
N TYR A 127 -7.32 -3.03 -9.15
CA TYR A 127 -6.90 -2.25 -10.31
C TYR A 127 -8.06 -1.90 -11.24
N THR A 128 -8.56 -2.86 -12.01
CA THR A 128 -9.62 -2.61 -13.00
C THR A 128 -11.00 -2.77 -12.43
N ARG A 129 -11.13 -3.52 -11.35
CA ARG A 129 -12.40 -3.86 -10.70
C ARG A 129 -12.37 -3.60 -9.21
N THR A 130 -13.55 -3.43 -8.65
CA THR A 130 -13.84 -3.43 -7.21
C THR A 130 -14.11 -4.87 -6.74
N PRO A 131 -14.14 -5.16 -5.41
CA PRO A 131 -14.46 -6.49 -4.91
C PRO A 131 -15.83 -7.03 -5.36
N ASP A 132 -16.80 -6.13 -5.56
CA ASP A 132 -18.14 -6.41 -6.13
C ASP A 132 -18.15 -6.41 -7.67
N ARG A 133 -16.96 -6.50 -8.30
CA ARG A 133 -16.71 -6.62 -9.74
C ARG A 133 -17.13 -5.44 -10.62
N ARG A 134 -17.48 -4.30 -10.03
CA ARG A 134 -17.77 -3.09 -10.82
C ARG A 134 -16.47 -2.54 -11.39
N PRO A 135 -16.51 -1.97 -12.62
CA PRO A 135 -15.34 -1.30 -13.19
C PRO A 135 -14.87 -0.13 -12.33
N ARG A 136 -13.56 -0.03 -12.07
CA ARG A 136 -12.98 1.13 -11.41
C ARG A 136 -12.77 2.27 -12.42
N SER A 137 -13.09 3.49 -12.00
CA SER A 137 -12.84 4.70 -12.79
C SER A 137 -11.54 5.37 -12.35
N HIS A 138 -10.63 5.57 -13.29
CA HIS A 138 -9.36 6.26 -13.08
C HIS A 138 -9.39 7.75 -13.52
N ARG A 139 -10.56 8.26 -13.96
CA ARG A 139 -10.70 9.62 -14.53
C ARG A 139 -10.28 10.74 -13.59
N VAL A 140 -10.61 10.62 -12.30
CA VAL A 140 -10.26 11.62 -11.29
C VAL A 140 -8.75 11.74 -11.17
N HIS A 141 -8.05 10.61 -11.06
CA HIS A 141 -6.59 10.56 -10.95
C HIS A 141 -5.89 10.99 -12.25
N ALA A 142 -6.46 10.65 -13.41
CA ALA A 142 -5.95 11.14 -14.70
C ALA A 142 -6.00 12.68 -14.79
N ARG A 143 -7.14 13.29 -14.43
CA ARG A 143 -7.29 14.76 -14.41
C ARG A 143 -6.34 15.40 -13.39
N ALA A 144 -6.18 14.78 -12.24
CA ALA A 144 -5.31 15.26 -11.21
C ALA A 144 -3.83 15.20 -11.64
N MET A 145 -3.40 14.10 -12.28
CA MET A 145 -2.06 13.98 -12.85
C MET A 145 -1.80 15.02 -13.94
N LEU A 146 -2.79 15.29 -14.81
CA LEU A 146 -2.67 16.35 -15.83
C LEU A 146 -2.49 17.73 -15.19
N ARG A 147 -3.20 18.03 -14.10
CA ARG A 147 -2.99 19.29 -13.36
C ARG A 147 -1.59 19.39 -12.76
N ASP A 148 -1.04 18.28 -12.31
CA ASP A 148 0.32 18.23 -11.74
C ASP A 148 1.41 18.42 -12.79
N LEU A 149 1.11 18.19 -14.05
CA LEU A 149 2.01 18.49 -15.18
C LEU A 149 2.02 19.98 -15.55
N LEU A 150 1.07 20.77 -15.08
CA LEU A 150 1.09 22.21 -15.33
C LEU A 150 2.25 22.86 -14.58
N PRO A 151 3.04 23.72 -15.25
CA PRO A 151 4.26 24.28 -14.68
C PRO A 151 4.02 25.25 -13.53
N VAL A 152 2.79 25.76 -13.39
CA VAL A 152 2.44 26.80 -12.42
C VAL A 152 1.38 26.33 -11.47
N ASP A 153 1.58 26.53 -10.17
CA ASP A 153 0.57 26.26 -9.14
C ASP A 153 -0.43 27.42 -9.09
N ARG A 154 -1.47 27.35 -9.90
CA ARG A 154 -2.53 28.38 -9.97
C ARG A 154 -3.40 28.42 -8.71
N ASP A 155 -3.52 27.30 -8.00
CA ASP A 155 -4.42 27.18 -6.86
C ASP A 155 -3.88 27.90 -5.60
N ARG A 156 -2.57 28.22 -5.58
CA ARG A 156 -1.90 28.86 -4.43
C ARG A 156 -1.35 30.26 -4.71
N GLY A 157 -1.60 30.81 -5.87
CA GLY A 157 -1.16 32.17 -6.23
C GLY A 157 0.37 32.40 -6.20
N SER A 158 1.17 31.38 -6.03
CA SER A 158 2.61 31.48 -5.77
C SER A 158 3.48 31.54 -7.03
N GLY A 159 2.92 31.27 -8.21
CA GLY A 159 3.67 31.21 -9.47
C GLY A 159 4.83 30.20 -9.52
N ARG A 160 4.96 29.35 -8.50
CA ARG A 160 6.05 28.39 -8.39
C ARG A 160 5.78 27.12 -9.18
N LEU A 161 6.84 26.51 -9.74
CA LEU A 161 6.75 25.20 -10.37
C LEU A 161 6.26 24.15 -9.37
N ARG A 162 5.35 23.26 -9.81
CA ARG A 162 4.91 22.14 -9.00
C ARG A 162 6.05 21.18 -8.77
N ALA A 163 6.25 20.78 -7.51
CA ALA A 163 7.33 19.89 -7.11
C ALA A 163 7.31 18.52 -7.83
N GLY A 164 6.14 18.10 -8.32
CA GLY A 164 5.98 16.83 -9.04
C GLY A 164 6.40 16.87 -10.51
N LEU A 165 6.53 18.03 -11.13
CA LEU A 165 6.89 18.10 -12.55
C LEU A 165 8.21 17.37 -12.86
N PRO A 166 9.33 17.57 -12.11
CA PRO A 166 10.56 16.84 -12.35
C PRO A 166 10.41 15.30 -12.26
N PHE A 167 9.59 14.83 -11.32
CA PHE A 167 9.27 13.41 -11.18
C PHE A 167 8.57 12.89 -12.44
N TYR A 168 7.53 13.55 -12.90
CA TYR A 168 6.81 13.14 -14.10
C TYR A 168 7.66 13.22 -15.37
N LEU A 169 8.44 14.26 -15.56
CA LEU A 169 9.35 14.38 -16.71
C LEU A 169 10.36 13.24 -16.76
N ARG A 170 10.80 12.74 -15.60
CA ARG A 170 11.75 11.62 -15.52
C ARG A 170 11.11 10.26 -15.82
N PHE A 171 9.92 9.98 -15.30
CA PHE A 171 9.36 8.62 -15.29
C PHE A 171 8.20 8.42 -16.28
N LEU A 172 7.40 9.44 -16.57
CA LEU A 172 6.23 9.33 -17.42
C LEU A 172 6.55 8.89 -18.86
N PRO A 173 7.60 9.40 -19.54
CA PRO A 173 7.93 8.94 -20.89
C PRO A 173 8.27 7.45 -20.93
N ARG A 174 8.95 6.93 -19.90
CA ARG A 174 9.26 5.50 -19.77
C ARG A 174 7.99 4.69 -19.55
N ALA A 175 7.13 5.14 -18.65
CA ALA A 175 5.86 4.48 -18.36
C ALA A 175 4.96 4.42 -19.60
N PHE A 176 4.87 5.48 -20.39
CA PHE A 176 4.09 5.49 -21.63
C PHE A 176 4.61 4.49 -22.67
N ARG A 177 5.93 4.37 -22.82
CA ARG A 177 6.52 3.34 -23.73
C ARG A 177 6.14 1.92 -23.31
N SER A 178 5.87 1.70 -22.03
CA SER A 178 5.43 0.40 -21.48
C SER A 178 3.90 0.27 -21.41
N GLY A 179 3.14 1.22 -22.00
CA GLY A 179 1.68 1.16 -22.11
C GLY A 179 0.91 1.73 -20.91
N TYR A 180 1.55 2.55 -20.06
CA TYR A 180 0.84 3.24 -18.98
C TYR A 180 -0.25 4.15 -19.52
N LYS A 181 -1.43 4.07 -18.93
CA LYS A 181 -2.54 5.00 -19.22
C LYS A 181 -2.66 6.00 -18.06
N PRO A 182 -2.75 7.32 -18.33
CA PRO A 182 -2.81 8.34 -17.29
C PRO A 182 -3.84 8.06 -16.20
N GLY A 183 -3.40 8.14 -14.95
CA GLY A 183 -4.25 7.94 -13.79
C GLY A 183 -4.57 6.48 -13.44
N HIS A 184 -4.16 5.50 -14.25
CA HIS A 184 -4.32 4.09 -13.90
C HIS A 184 -3.47 3.73 -12.69
N HIS A 185 -4.09 3.12 -11.68
CA HIS A 185 -3.44 2.78 -10.41
C HIS A 185 -4.15 1.63 -9.70
N VAL A 186 -3.42 0.90 -8.86
CA VAL A 186 -3.97 0.03 -7.83
C VAL A 186 -4.47 0.88 -6.65
N LEU A 187 -5.32 0.34 -5.78
CA LEU A 187 -5.78 1.04 -4.58
C LEU A 187 -4.68 1.04 -3.50
N ALA A 188 -4.39 2.21 -2.91
CA ALA A 188 -3.32 2.42 -1.93
C ALA A 188 -3.42 1.52 -0.71
N ALA A 189 -4.64 1.29 -0.24
CA ALA A 189 -4.88 0.57 1.00
C ALA A 189 -4.26 -0.83 1.08
N PHE A 190 -4.10 -1.47 -0.10
CA PHE A 190 -3.52 -2.81 -0.18
C PHE A 190 -3.00 -3.10 -1.59
N TYR A 191 -1.71 -3.38 -1.71
CA TYR A 191 -1.10 -3.90 -2.94
C TYR A 191 0.16 -4.70 -2.65
N ILE A 192 0.53 -5.57 -3.58
CA ILE A 192 1.69 -6.45 -3.46
C ILE A 192 2.67 -6.10 -4.58
N VAL A 193 3.89 -5.74 -4.21
CA VAL A 193 4.97 -5.42 -5.14
C VAL A 193 5.86 -6.64 -5.28
N HIS A 194 6.02 -7.17 -6.49
CA HIS A 194 6.98 -8.24 -6.76
C HIS A 194 8.42 -7.77 -6.48
N GLY A 195 9.27 -8.65 -5.95
CA GLY A 195 10.64 -8.29 -5.58
C GLY A 195 11.45 -7.71 -6.73
N GLU A 196 11.34 -8.28 -7.93
CA GLU A 196 12.01 -7.73 -9.11
C GLU A 196 11.56 -6.29 -9.42
N THR A 197 10.26 -5.99 -9.24
CA THR A 197 9.72 -4.63 -9.41
C THR A 197 10.29 -3.68 -8.36
N LEU A 198 10.32 -4.10 -7.09
CA LEU A 198 10.90 -3.32 -6.00
C LEU A 198 12.34 -2.91 -6.30
N TYR A 199 13.18 -3.89 -6.68
CA TYR A 199 14.59 -3.65 -6.93
C TYR A 199 14.86 -2.94 -8.27
N ALA A 200 14.05 -3.15 -9.30
CA ALA A 200 14.14 -2.40 -10.55
C ALA A 200 13.83 -0.91 -10.32
N LEU A 201 12.83 -0.60 -9.51
CA LEU A 201 12.50 0.77 -9.10
C LEU A 201 13.62 1.39 -8.26
N ALA A 202 14.24 0.63 -7.36
CA ALA A 202 15.39 1.09 -6.58
C ALA A 202 16.58 1.43 -7.48
N ARG A 203 16.95 0.55 -8.41
CA ARG A 203 18.03 0.80 -9.38
C ARG A 203 17.75 2.01 -10.27
N LEU A 204 16.49 2.28 -10.61
CA LEU A 204 16.09 3.47 -11.36
C LEU A 204 16.17 4.76 -10.54
N GLY A 205 16.41 4.68 -9.22
CA GLY A 205 16.35 5.80 -8.28
C GLY A 205 14.93 6.33 -8.08
N PHE A 206 13.94 5.48 -8.27
CA PHE A 206 12.52 5.87 -8.17
C PHE A 206 12.15 6.25 -6.74
N TRP A 207 12.50 5.42 -5.76
CA TRP A 207 12.16 5.63 -4.37
C TRP A 207 12.78 6.89 -3.74
N SER A 208 13.91 7.36 -4.28
CA SER A 208 14.58 8.59 -3.83
C SER A 208 14.17 9.85 -4.60
N SER A 209 13.24 9.74 -5.53
CA SER A 209 12.93 10.84 -6.48
C SER A 209 11.87 11.81 -5.99
N ILE A 210 11.15 11.50 -4.90
CA ILE A 210 10.14 12.40 -4.31
C ILE A 210 10.81 13.46 -3.45
N PRO A 211 10.37 14.73 -3.50
CA PRO A 211 10.86 15.80 -2.63
C PRO A 211 10.79 15.43 -1.15
N LYS A 212 11.86 15.70 -0.41
CA LYS A 212 12.01 15.26 0.98
C LYS A 212 11.11 16.01 1.97
N ASP A 213 10.67 17.20 1.63
CA ASP A 213 9.91 18.07 2.53
C ASP A 213 8.40 17.78 2.60
N GLY A 214 7.89 16.92 1.72
CA GLY A 214 6.47 16.52 1.69
C GLY A 214 5.46 17.65 1.47
N SER A 215 5.88 18.89 1.67
CA SER A 215 5.01 20.09 1.69
C SER A 215 4.32 20.39 0.35
N ARG A 216 4.65 19.63 -0.68
CA ARG A 216 4.17 19.79 -2.06
C ARG A 216 4.07 18.44 -2.77
N SER A 217 3.72 17.42 -2.01
CA SER A 217 3.49 16.09 -2.57
C SER A 217 2.41 16.16 -3.62
N VAL A 218 2.68 15.47 -4.68
CA VAL A 218 1.95 15.59 -5.92
C VAL A 218 0.67 14.80 -5.90
N LYS A 219 0.61 13.70 -5.15
CA LYS A 219 -0.53 12.76 -5.13
C LYS A 219 -0.36 11.69 -4.05
N PRO A 220 -1.43 10.97 -3.73
CA PRO A 220 -1.32 9.70 -3.02
C PRO A 220 -0.28 8.80 -3.67
N ASP A 221 0.29 7.90 -2.90
CA ASP A 221 1.37 7.01 -3.31
C ASP A 221 0.97 6.03 -4.41
N ASP A 222 -0.28 5.58 -4.41
CA ASP A 222 -0.81 4.57 -5.33
C ASP A 222 -0.70 4.93 -6.83
N PRO A 223 -1.07 6.13 -7.32
CA PRO A 223 -0.82 6.49 -8.71
C PRO A 223 0.66 6.60 -9.05
N LEU A 224 1.50 7.02 -8.09
CA LEU A 224 2.93 7.19 -8.33
C LEU A 224 3.62 5.83 -8.39
N VAL A 225 3.38 4.94 -7.43
CA VAL A 225 3.94 3.59 -7.41
C VAL A 225 3.48 2.79 -8.64
N SER A 226 2.21 2.96 -9.02
CA SER A 226 1.64 2.34 -10.23
C SER A 226 2.31 2.82 -11.52
N LEU A 227 2.56 4.11 -11.66
CA LEU A 227 3.35 4.68 -12.75
C LEU A 227 4.76 4.11 -12.75
N GLY A 228 5.36 3.95 -11.56
CA GLY A 228 6.70 3.37 -11.39
C GLY A 228 6.81 1.97 -11.97
N ALA A 229 5.83 1.10 -11.75
CA ALA A 229 5.84 -0.25 -12.33
C ALA A 229 6.01 -0.20 -13.85
N TYR A 230 5.23 0.63 -14.52
CA TYR A 230 5.37 0.80 -15.98
C TYR A 230 6.69 1.46 -16.37
N ALA A 231 7.25 2.35 -15.55
CA ALA A 231 8.54 2.98 -15.86
C ALA A 231 9.72 2.00 -15.85
N VAL A 232 9.57 0.82 -15.24
CA VAL A 232 10.52 -0.29 -15.27
C VAL A 232 10.10 -1.43 -16.20
N GLY A 233 9.05 -1.24 -17.02
CA GLY A 233 8.57 -2.24 -17.98
C GLY A 233 7.65 -3.31 -17.39
N HIS A 234 7.23 -3.16 -16.15
CA HIS A 234 6.32 -4.08 -15.47
C HIS A 234 4.88 -3.56 -15.53
N ARG A 235 3.90 -4.36 -15.05
CA ARG A 235 2.47 -4.05 -15.20
C ARG A 235 1.75 -4.04 -13.87
N LEU A 236 0.54 -3.47 -13.87
CA LEU A 236 -0.45 -3.65 -12.81
C LEU A 236 -1.25 -4.92 -13.11
N ILE A 237 -1.48 -5.71 -12.07
CA ILE A 237 -2.22 -6.97 -12.12
C ILE A 237 -3.44 -6.79 -11.22
N ASP A 238 -4.63 -7.14 -11.72
CA ASP A 238 -5.83 -7.03 -10.90
C ASP A 238 -5.86 -8.17 -9.87
N ILE A 239 -6.15 -7.82 -8.62
CA ILE A 239 -6.29 -8.78 -7.53
C ILE A 239 -7.63 -9.51 -7.57
N HIS A 240 -8.64 -8.92 -8.22
CA HIS A 240 -9.96 -9.52 -8.40
C HIS A 240 -9.98 -10.41 -9.64
N GLU A 241 -10.19 -11.71 -9.46
CA GLU A 241 -10.21 -12.67 -10.57
C GLU A 241 -11.41 -12.42 -11.50
N GLU A 242 -11.22 -12.66 -12.81
CA GLU A 242 -12.29 -12.46 -13.78
C GLU A 242 -13.42 -13.46 -13.64
N ASP A 243 -13.10 -14.75 -13.39
CA ASP A 243 -14.03 -15.88 -13.43
C ASP A 243 -14.39 -16.46 -12.06
N GLY A 244 -13.78 -15.96 -10.96
CA GLY A 244 -13.98 -16.46 -9.61
C GLY A 244 -14.50 -15.43 -8.62
N ARG A 245 -14.69 -15.82 -7.37
CA ARG A 245 -14.90 -14.88 -6.26
C ARG A 245 -13.55 -14.26 -5.90
N SER A 246 -13.55 -12.96 -5.58
CA SER A 246 -12.36 -12.32 -5.06
C SER A 246 -11.91 -13.00 -3.76
N GLN A 247 -10.62 -13.30 -3.64
CA GLN A 247 -10.04 -13.82 -2.40
C GLN A 247 -9.67 -12.71 -1.41
N VAL A 248 -9.86 -11.45 -1.78
CA VAL A 248 -9.67 -10.29 -0.91
C VAL A 248 -10.83 -9.33 -1.09
N TRP A 249 -11.19 -8.61 -0.03
CA TRP A 249 -12.19 -7.55 -0.09
C TRP A 249 -11.52 -6.22 0.21
N ILE A 250 -11.05 -5.54 -0.82
CA ILE A 250 -10.34 -4.27 -0.70
C ILE A 250 -11.14 -3.18 -1.40
N GLN A 251 -11.74 -2.27 -0.65
CA GLN A 251 -12.52 -1.15 -1.16
C GLN A 251 -12.08 0.18 -0.53
N HIS A 252 -12.48 1.29 -1.11
CA HIS A 252 -12.08 2.63 -0.63
C HIS A 252 -12.93 3.16 0.52
N ARG A 253 -14.20 2.76 0.61
CA ARG A 253 -15.17 3.34 1.58
C ARG A 253 -15.67 2.29 2.55
N ALA A 254 -15.79 2.67 3.82
CA ALA A 254 -16.53 1.93 4.84
C ALA A 254 -18.07 2.12 4.64
N PRO A 255 -18.90 1.25 5.22
CA PRO A 255 -18.54 0.00 5.87
C PRO A 255 -18.25 -1.12 4.87
N VAL A 256 -17.61 -2.19 5.34
CA VAL A 256 -17.53 -3.47 4.61
C VAL A 256 -18.94 -4.11 4.66
N PRO A 257 -19.54 -4.44 3.51
CA PRO A 257 -20.92 -4.93 3.45
C PRO A 257 -21.04 -6.45 3.67
N LEU A 258 -20.13 -7.04 4.45
CA LEU A 258 -20.06 -8.47 4.74
C LEU A 258 -20.02 -8.69 6.24
N THR A 259 -20.68 -9.76 6.71
CA THR A 259 -20.54 -10.26 8.08
C THR A 259 -19.26 -11.09 8.23
N ALA A 260 -18.87 -11.40 9.47
CA ALA A 260 -17.71 -12.23 9.75
C ALA A 260 -17.88 -13.65 9.19
N GLU A 261 -19.10 -14.20 9.28
CA GLU A 261 -19.46 -15.52 8.73
C GLU A 261 -19.35 -15.53 7.20
N GLU A 262 -19.83 -14.48 6.51
CA GLU A 262 -19.71 -14.36 5.06
C GLU A 262 -18.23 -14.25 4.62
N ILE A 263 -17.43 -13.46 5.34
CA ILE A 263 -15.98 -13.34 5.10
C ILE A 263 -15.31 -14.71 5.25
N HIS A 264 -15.67 -15.46 6.28
CA HIS A 264 -15.14 -16.80 6.52
C HIS A 264 -15.62 -17.80 5.45
N ALA A 265 -16.93 -17.82 5.14
CA ALA A 265 -17.53 -18.69 4.13
C ALA A 265 -16.98 -18.45 2.73
N HIS A 266 -16.66 -17.20 2.41
CA HIS A 266 -16.01 -16.82 1.14
C HIS A 266 -14.51 -17.06 1.13
N SER A 267 -13.94 -17.55 2.22
CA SER A 267 -12.50 -17.80 2.36
C SER A 267 -11.64 -16.57 2.05
N LEU A 268 -12.10 -15.38 2.43
CA LEU A 268 -11.34 -14.16 2.20
C LEU A 268 -10.05 -14.16 3.01
N LEU A 269 -8.97 -13.69 2.38
CA LEU A 269 -7.61 -13.63 2.94
C LEU A 269 -7.36 -12.30 3.66
N ALA A 270 -7.93 -11.21 3.11
CA ALA A 270 -7.81 -9.87 3.67
C ALA A 270 -9.06 -9.04 3.39
N VAL A 271 -9.37 -8.13 4.31
CA VAL A 271 -10.54 -7.23 4.26
C VAL A 271 -10.12 -5.81 4.62
N HIS A 272 -10.63 -4.81 3.87
CA HIS A 272 -10.43 -3.37 4.09
C HIS A 272 -11.65 -2.58 3.60
N PRO A 273 -12.06 -1.49 4.28
CA PRO A 273 -11.48 -0.94 5.52
C PRO A 273 -12.19 -1.45 6.77
N LEU A 274 -11.42 -1.73 7.82
CA LEU A 274 -11.95 -1.96 9.16
C LEU A 274 -11.38 -0.90 10.12
N LYS A 275 -12.04 0.26 10.17
CA LYS A 275 -11.61 1.45 10.91
C LYS A 275 -11.90 1.35 12.42
N GLN A 276 -11.78 2.48 13.12
CA GLN A 276 -12.06 2.57 14.57
C GLN A 276 -13.53 2.91 14.90
N ASP A 277 -14.43 2.88 13.91
CA ASP A 277 -15.86 2.97 14.17
C ASP A 277 -16.40 1.68 14.80
N GLU A 278 -17.51 1.79 15.51
CA GLU A 278 -18.10 0.69 16.28
C GLU A 278 -18.36 -0.55 15.42
N ALA A 279 -18.95 -0.39 14.24
CA ALA A 279 -19.28 -1.50 13.34
C ALA A 279 -18.01 -2.23 12.85
N SER A 280 -16.98 -1.49 12.47
CA SER A 280 -15.70 -2.04 12.04
C SER A 280 -14.99 -2.77 13.19
N MET A 281 -15.06 -2.24 14.42
CA MET A 281 -14.45 -2.87 15.59
C MET A 281 -15.20 -4.14 16.01
N LEU A 282 -16.52 -4.16 15.92
CA LEU A 282 -17.31 -5.38 16.14
C LEU A 282 -16.93 -6.46 15.13
N LEU A 283 -16.94 -6.14 13.84
CA LEU A 283 -16.56 -7.07 12.79
C LEU A 283 -15.12 -7.60 12.98
N ARG A 284 -14.16 -6.74 13.33
CA ARG A 284 -12.77 -7.13 13.60
C ARG A 284 -12.67 -8.10 14.79
N ASN A 285 -13.43 -7.89 15.85
CA ASN A 285 -13.46 -8.77 17.02
C ASN A 285 -14.11 -10.13 16.70
N GLU A 286 -15.18 -10.15 15.91
CA GLU A 286 -15.79 -11.38 15.43
C GLU A 286 -14.85 -12.20 14.54
N LEU A 287 -14.15 -11.55 13.61
CA LEU A 287 -13.13 -12.19 12.77
C LEU A 287 -12.00 -12.81 13.61
N LYS A 288 -11.52 -12.11 14.63
CA LYS A 288 -10.51 -12.65 15.55
C LYS A 288 -11.03 -13.90 16.27
N ARG A 289 -12.28 -13.90 16.74
CA ARG A 289 -12.88 -15.04 17.41
C ARG A 289 -12.98 -16.27 16.50
N LEU A 290 -13.40 -16.08 15.25
CA LEU A 290 -13.51 -17.18 14.27
C LEU A 290 -12.15 -17.72 13.84
N THR A 291 -11.11 -16.91 13.89
CA THR A 291 -9.75 -17.32 13.51
C THR A 291 -9.05 -18.14 14.61
N LEU A 292 -9.49 -18.03 15.86
CA LEU A 292 -8.91 -18.76 17.01
C LEU A 292 -9.62 -20.10 17.29
N GLN A 293 -10.68 -20.41 16.57
CA GLN A 293 -11.36 -21.71 16.55
C GLN A 293 -10.80 -22.64 15.49
#